data_6600eb608d958330a9f2ea895d00c35d
#
_entry.id   6600eb608d958330a9f2ea895d00c35d
#
_cell.length_a   1.000
_cell.length_b   1.000
_cell.length_c   1.000
_cell.angle_alpha   90.00
_cell.angle_beta   90.00
_cell.angle_gamma   90.00
#
_symmetry.space_group_name_H-M   'P 1'
#
loop_
_entity.id
_entity.type
_entity.pdbx_description
1 polymer ?
#
loop_
_entity_poly.entity_id
_entity_poly.type
_entity_poly.pdbx_seq_one_letter_code
_entity_poly.pdbx_strand_id
1 'polypeptide(L)'
;RRREDGYHEVKMIMQSIRLFDRLTLTKTKEPGIKLTTNLSYLPVNEDNLVYQSAKRLMDEFHLEGGLDIKLDKRIPVAAGMAGGSTDAASCMLAINDLYGLGLSKRHLMKRGVKLGADIPYCILKGTALSEGIGEKLSTIPAMPSCYILIAKPNIHVSTKWVYTNLVLDEHTNHPDI
;
A
#
# COMPACT_ATOMS: atom_id res chain seq x y z
N ARG A 1 -15.03 -8.09 -13.89
CA ARG A 1 -16.26 -8.71 -13.38
C ARG A 1 -16.21 -8.88 -11.87
N ARG A 2 -17.37 -9.05 -11.22
CA ARG A 2 -17.43 -9.42 -9.80
C ARG A 2 -17.06 -10.90 -9.63
N ARG A 3 -16.23 -11.21 -8.63
CA ARG A 3 -15.79 -12.58 -8.30
C ARG A 3 -16.67 -13.17 -7.21
N GLU A 4 -16.61 -14.48 -7.03
CA GLU A 4 -17.36 -15.19 -5.98
C GLU A 4 -16.88 -14.81 -4.56
N ASP A 5 -15.62 -14.42 -4.42
CA ASP A 5 -15.03 -13.96 -3.15
C ASP A 5 -15.43 -12.52 -2.77
N GLY A 6 -16.30 -11.87 -3.57
CA GLY A 6 -16.79 -10.52 -3.35
C GLY A 6 -15.90 -9.40 -3.89
N TYR A 7 -14.68 -9.72 -4.33
CA TYR A 7 -13.80 -8.78 -5.03
C TYR A 7 -14.24 -8.58 -6.49
N HIS A 8 -13.68 -7.55 -7.11
CA HIS A 8 -13.80 -7.31 -8.55
C HIS A 8 -12.50 -7.64 -9.24
N GLU A 9 -12.60 -8.32 -10.37
CA GLU A 9 -11.46 -8.51 -11.26
C GLU A 9 -11.16 -7.19 -11.94
N VAL A 10 -9.93 -6.73 -11.81
CA VAL A 10 -9.46 -5.47 -12.39
C VAL A 10 -8.39 -5.73 -13.44
N LYS A 11 -8.27 -4.79 -14.37
CA LYS A 11 -7.14 -4.67 -15.29
C LYS A 11 -6.85 -3.18 -15.43
N MET A 12 -5.70 -2.74 -14.95
CA MET A 12 -5.38 -1.32 -14.87
C MET A 12 -3.88 -1.08 -14.94
N ILE A 13 -3.49 0.09 -15.45
CA ILE A 13 -2.11 0.57 -15.40
C ILE A 13 -1.92 1.33 -14.10
N MET A 14 -0.90 0.95 -13.33
CA MET A 14 -0.48 1.64 -12.12
C MET A 14 0.83 2.38 -12.36
N GLN A 15 0.91 3.62 -11.87
CA GLN A 15 2.06 4.49 -12.06
C GLN A 15 2.48 5.11 -10.73
N SER A 16 3.76 4.93 -10.35
CA SER A 16 4.35 5.64 -9.22
C SER A 16 4.65 7.10 -9.58
N ILE A 17 4.33 8.01 -8.67
CA ILE A 17 4.57 9.45 -8.82
C ILE A 17 5.53 9.97 -7.75
N ARG A 18 6.02 11.22 -7.88
CA ARG A 18 6.94 11.86 -6.92
C ARG A 18 6.24 12.58 -5.76
N LEU A 19 5.05 12.14 -5.38
CA LEU A 19 4.42 12.54 -4.13
C LEU A 19 4.61 11.41 -3.11
N PHE A 20 5.22 11.70 -1.98
CA PHE A 20 5.62 10.66 -1.02
C PHE A 20 5.47 11.13 0.43
N ASP A 21 5.22 10.17 1.28
CA ASP A 21 5.29 10.28 2.74
C ASP A 21 6.73 9.98 3.21
N ARG A 22 7.06 10.35 4.42
CA ARG A 22 8.33 10.01 5.02
C ARG A 22 8.12 9.06 6.20
N LEU A 23 8.86 7.96 6.19
CA LEU A 23 8.87 6.98 7.26
C LEU A 23 10.27 6.90 7.88
N THR A 24 10.34 7.00 9.21
CA THR A 24 11.57 6.81 9.97
C THR A 24 11.36 5.68 10.95
N LEU A 25 12.23 4.67 10.94
CA LEU A 25 12.19 3.53 11.83
C LEU A 25 13.46 3.51 12.68
N THR A 26 13.28 3.30 13.99
CA THR A 26 14.39 3.19 14.94
C THR A 26 14.17 1.94 15.80
N LYS A 27 15.19 1.07 15.91
CA LYS A 27 15.17 -0.06 16.86
C LYS A 27 15.19 0.46 18.28
N THR A 28 14.41 -0.17 19.15
CA THR A 28 14.44 0.12 20.59
C THR A 28 14.75 -1.15 21.39
N LYS A 29 15.26 -0.98 22.60
CA LYS A 29 15.50 -2.12 23.53
C LYS A 29 14.17 -2.59 24.15
N GLU A 30 13.27 -1.65 24.39
CA GLU A 30 11.95 -1.93 24.97
C GLU A 30 11.10 -2.64 23.91
N PRO A 31 10.49 -3.78 24.26
CA PRO A 31 9.60 -4.49 23.34
C PRO A 31 8.38 -3.66 22.95
N GLY A 32 7.90 -3.87 21.72
CA GLY A 32 6.67 -3.28 21.23
C GLY A 32 6.88 -2.36 20.03
N ILE A 33 5.77 -1.87 19.50
CA ILE A 33 5.75 -0.96 18.36
C ILE A 33 5.11 0.34 18.79
N LYS A 34 5.85 1.43 18.68
CA LYS A 34 5.34 2.78 18.88
C LYS A 34 5.25 3.47 17.52
N LEU A 35 4.04 3.85 17.13
CA LEU A 35 3.80 4.60 15.90
C LEU A 35 3.38 6.03 16.26
N THR A 36 3.96 7.01 15.57
CA THR A 36 3.58 8.41 15.66
C THR A 36 3.36 8.99 14.26
N THR A 37 2.45 9.97 14.15
CA THR A 37 2.16 10.64 12.88
C THR A 37 1.87 12.12 13.08
N ASN A 38 2.05 12.92 12.04
CA ASN A 38 1.72 14.34 12.01
C ASN A 38 0.20 14.62 11.87
N LEU A 39 -0.62 13.59 11.64
CA LEU A 39 -2.08 13.72 11.48
C LEU A 39 -2.79 13.06 12.67
N SER A 40 -3.33 13.88 13.58
CA SER A 40 -3.94 13.42 14.83
C SER A 40 -5.15 12.48 14.67
N TYR A 41 -5.79 12.48 13.51
CA TYR A 41 -6.94 11.64 13.21
C TYR A 41 -6.57 10.26 12.63
N LEU A 42 -5.29 10.03 12.29
CA LEU A 42 -4.85 8.71 11.84
C LEU A 42 -4.61 7.79 13.04
N PRO A 43 -5.09 6.54 12.99
CA PRO A 43 -4.79 5.57 14.04
C PRO A 43 -3.28 5.31 14.12
N VAL A 44 -2.79 5.09 15.33
CA VAL A 44 -1.39 4.76 15.62
C VAL A 44 -1.26 3.36 16.27
N ASN A 45 -2.26 2.54 16.09
CA ASN A 45 -2.42 1.19 16.61
C ASN A 45 -2.62 0.18 15.46
N GLU A 46 -3.23 -0.97 15.76
CA GLU A 46 -3.49 -2.07 14.83
C GLU A 46 -4.44 -1.72 13.68
N ASP A 47 -5.12 -0.60 13.72
CA ASP A 47 -5.93 -0.10 12.60
C ASP A 47 -5.09 0.59 11.51
N ASN A 48 -3.78 0.81 11.77
CA ASN A 48 -2.87 1.40 10.80
C ASN A 48 -2.05 0.33 10.07
N LEU A 49 -2.03 0.38 8.74
CA LEU A 49 -1.30 -0.59 7.90
C LEU A 49 0.21 -0.60 8.17
N VAL A 50 0.80 0.53 8.57
CA VAL A 50 2.22 0.59 8.96
C VAL A 50 2.44 -0.25 10.22
N TYR A 51 1.59 -0.08 11.23
CA TYR A 51 1.65 -0.86 12.47
C TYR A 51 1.47 -2.35 12.17
N GLN A 52 0.44 -2.72 11.39
CA GLN A 52 0.19 -4.11 11.00
C GLN A 52 1.36 -4.74 10.25
N SER A 53 1.98 -3.98 9.33
CA SER A 53 3.12 -4.48 8.55
C SER A 53 4.36 -4.68 9.41
N ALA A 54 4.62 -3.79 10.37
CA ALA A 54 5.68 -3.92 11.33
C ALA A 54 5.45 -5.13 12.26
N LYS A 55 4.27 -5.20 12.87
CA LYS A 55 3.89 -6.31 13.77
C LYS A 55 4.03 -7.66 13.06
N ARG A 56 3.54 -7.77 11.83
CA ARG A 56 3.60 -9.01 11.05
C ARG A 56 5.04 -9.50 10.85
N LEU A 57 5.98 -8.62 10.47
CA LEU A 57 7.36 -9.04 10.27
C LEU A 57 8.08 -9.29 11.60
N MET A 58 7.82 -8.50 12.63
CA MET A 58 8.41 -8.71 13.95
C MET A 58 7.97 -10.06 14.53
N ASP A 59 6.68 -10.39 14.45
CA ASP A 59 6.14 -11.66 14.96
C ASP A 59 6.66 -12.85 14.14
N GLU A 60 6.64 -12.76 12.79
CA GLU A 60 7.04 -13.86 11.89
C GLU A 60 8.52 -14.21 12.03
N PHE A 61 9.39 -13.23 12.25
CA PHE A 61 10.83 -13.41 12.34
C PHE A 61 11.37 -13.37 13.78
N HIS A 62 10.47 -13.34 14.77
CA HIS A 62 10.82 -13.28 16.21
C HIS A 62 11.86 -12.20 16.52
N LEU A 63 11.64 -10.98 15.98
CA LEU A 63 12.60 -9.90 16.10
C LEU A 63 12.61 -9.36 17.52
N GLU A 64 13.79 -9.34 18.14
CA GLU A 64 13.97 -8.86 19.51
C GLU A 64 13.91 -7.34 19.63
N GLY A 65 13.50 -6.85 20.80
CA GLY A 65 13.32 -5.42 21.08
C GLY A 65 12.04 -4.87 20.48
N GLY A 66 12.04 -3.59 20.16
CA GLY A 66 10.89 -2.90 19.59
C GLY A 66 11.25 -1.99 18.43
N LEU A 67 10.22 -1.29 17.96
CA LEU A 67 10.32 -0.29 16.90
C LEU A 67 9.64 1.01 17.30
N ASP A 68 10.34 2.13 17.17
CA ASP A 68 9.77 3.47 17.14
C ASP A 68 9.65 3.90 15.68
N ILE A 69 8.42 4.16 15.25
CA ILE A 69 8.07 4.48 13.85
C ILE A 69 7.46 5.88 13.82
N LYS A 70 8.06 6.77 13.04
CA LYS A 70 7.52 8.10 12.77
C LYS A 70 7.07 8.16 11.32
N LEU A 71 5.77 8.45 11.12
CA LEU A 71 5.14 8.61 9.81
C LEU A 71 4.77 10.09 9.58
N ASP A 72 5.43 10.73 8.63
CA ASP A 72 5.12 12.09 8.18
C ASP A 72 4.31 12.03 6.88
N LYS A 73 2.98 12.18 7.01
CA LYS A 73 2.01 12.05 5.91
C LYS A 73 1.93 13.33 5.09
N ARG A 74 2.01 13.19 3.77
CA ARG A 74 1.84 14.24 2.76
C ARG A 74 0.90 13.80 1.65
N ILE A 75 0.84 12.50 1.34
CA ILE A 75 -0.14 11.94 0.41
C ILE A 75 -1.52 12.11 1.05
N PRO A 76 -2.50 12.72 0.36
CA PRO A 76 -3.84 12.90 0.89
C PRO A 76 -4.46 11.56 1.30
N VAL A 77 -5.04 11.53 2.50
CA VAL A 77 -5.69 10.33 3.04
C VAL A 77 -7.02 10.10 2.31
N ALA A 78 -7.35 8.84 2.05
CA ALA A 78 -8.58 8.42 1.35
C ALA A 78 -8.76 9.11 -0.02
N ALA A 79 -7.68 9.30 -0.75
CA ALA A 79 -7.65 9.93 -2.07
C ALA A 79 -7.54 8.95 -3.25
N GLY A 80 -7.65 7.64 -3.02
CA GLY A 80 -7.45 6.63 -4.07
C GLY A 80 -6.00 6.52 -4.57
N MET A 81 -5.03 7.05 -3.81
CA MET A 81 -3.62 7.13 -4.20
C MET A 81 -2.74 6.06 -3.53
N ALA A 82 -3.34 5.05 -2.95
CA ALA A 82 -2.66 3.96 -2.24
C ALA A 82 -1.64 4.43 -1.16
N GLY A 83 -1.85 5.62 -0.53
CA GLY A 83 -0.92 6.20 0.42
C GLY A 83 -0.61 5.28 1.61
N GLY A 84 -1.64 4.72 2.25
CA GLY A 84 -1.47 3.77 3.36
C GLY A 84 -0.75 2.48 2.94
N SER A 85 -1.04 1.98 1.73
CA SER A 85 -0.37 0.81 1.17
C SER A 85 1.11 1.09 0.85
N THR A 86 1.41 2.31 0.39
CA THR A 86 2.79 2.76 0.14
C THR A 86 3.59 2.86 1.44
N ASP A 87 2.96 3.38 2.51
CA ASP A 87 3.58 3.46 3.84
C ASP A 87 3.87 2.06 4.39
N ALA A 88 2.90 1.14 4.31
CA ALA A 88 3.07 -0.25 4.73
C ALA A 88 4.18 -0.96 3.94
N ALA A 89 4.19 -0.81 2.61
CA ALA A 89 5.25 -1.36 1.74
C ALA A 89 6.64 -0.83 2.13
N SER A 90 6.74 0.49 2.38
CA SER A 90 7.97 1.14 2.80
C SER A 90 8.42 0.66 4.19
N CYS A 91 7.48 0.45 5.12
CA CYS A 91 7.75 -0.13 6.43
C CYS A 91 8.31 -1.56 6.30
N MET A 92 7.71 -2.40 5.47
CA MET A 92 8.19 -3.77 5.24
C MET A 92 9.60 -3.80 4.64
N LEU A 93 9.87 -2.93 3.67
CA LEU A 93 11.20 -2.80 3.07
C LEU A 93 12.22 -2.32 4.10
N ALA A 94 11.89 -1.29 4.89
CA ALA A 94 12.76 -0.74 5.91
C ALA A 94 13.08 -1.76 7.02
N ILE A 95 12.11 -2.55 7.48
CA ILE A 95 12.34 -3.62 8.46
C ILE A 95 13.24 -4.70 7.88
N ASN A 96 13.00 -5.12 6.63
CA ASN A 96 13.85 -6.09 5.95
C ASN A 96 15.32 -5.65 5.94
N ASP A 97 15.57 -4.38 5.62
CA ASP A 97 16.92 -3.82 5.60
C ASP A 97 17.49 -3.62 7.01
N LEU A 98 16.70 -3.06 7.92
CA LEU A 98 17.10 -2.72 9.29
C LEU A 98 17.49 -3.96 10.10
N TYR A 99 16.82 -5.08 9.88
CA TYR A 99 17.08 -6.34 10.58
C TYR A 99 17.88 -7.36 9.74
N GLY A 100 18.24 -7.01 8.50
CA GLY A 100 19.03 -7.88 7.62
C GLY A 100 18.31 -9.20 7.29
N LEU A 101 16.98 -9.17 7.07
CA LEU A 101 16.19 -10.39 6.87
C LEU A 101 16.45 -11.07 5.52
N GLY A 102 17.05 -10.38 4.56
CA GLY A 102 17.40 -10.93 3.25
C GLY A 102 16.19 -11.33 2.39
N LEU A 103 15.00 -10.78 2.68
CA LEU A 103 13.80 -11.07 1.91
C LEU A 103 13.85 -10.39 0.55
N SER A 104 13.61 -11.17 -0.51
CA SER A 104 13.42 -10.60 -1.85
C SER A 104 12.11 -9.79 -1.93
N LYS A 105 12.02 -8.86 -2.89
CA LYS A 105 10.76 -8.13 -3.16
C LYS A 105 9.57 -9.08 -3.32
N ARG A 106 9.76 -10.21 -4.02
CA ARG A 106 8.72 -11.23 -4.20
C ARG A 106 8.23 -11.82 -2.87
N HIS A 107 9.13 -12.06 -1.93
CA HIS A 107 8.78 -12.54 -0.59
C HIS A 107 7.99 -11.50 0.21
N LEU A 108 8.37 -10.22 0.11
CA LEU A 108 7.66 -9.12 0.75
C LEU A 108 6.26 -8.92 0.13
N MET A 109 6.16 -8.97 -1.22
CA MET A 109 4.88 -8.86 -1.93
C MET A 109 3.87 -9.94 -1.52
N LYS A 110 4.31 -11.21 -1.37
CA LYS A 110 3.48 -12.31 -0.87
C LYS A 110 2.95 -12.10 0.55
N ARG A 111 3.66 -11.34 1.36
CA ARG A 111 3.23 -10.96 2.71
C ARG A 111 2.32 -9.74 2.67
N GLY A 112 2.69 -8.77 1.86
CA GLY A 112 1.98 -7.50 1.72
C GLY A 112 0.55 -7.66 1.20
N VAL A 113 0.30 -8.56 0.24
CA VAL A 113 -1.03 -8.80 -0.31
C VAL A 113 -2.06 -9.22 0.76
N LYS A 114 -1.60 -9.85 1.84
CA LYS A 114 -2.46 -10.25 2.98
C LYS A 114 -2.90 -9.08 3.85
N LEU A 115 -2.25 -7.93 3.72
CA LEU A 115 -2.59 -6.68 4.42
C LEU A 115 -3.36 -5.71 3.51
N GLY A 116 -3.08 -5.75 2.20
CA GLY A 116 -3.77 -4.91 1.23
C GLY A 116 -3.37 -5.22 -0.21
N ALA A 117 -4.34 -5.18 -1.13
CA ALA A 117 -4.15 -5.55 -2.53
C ALA A 117 -3.13 -4.67 -3.27
N ASP A 118 -2.99 -3.40 -2.88
CA ASP A 118 -2.08 -2.45 -3.51
C ASP A 118 -0.64 -2.55 -2.99
N ILE A 119 -0.41 -3.19 -1.83
CA ILE A 119 0.93 -3.26 -1.22
C ILE A 119 1.96 -3.95 -2.13
N PRO A 120 1.64 -5.04 -2.85
CA PRO A 120 2.57 -5.63 -3.81
C PRO A 120 3.06 -4.64 -4.85
N TYR A 121 2.17 -3.83 -5.44
CA TYR A 121 2.56 -2.81 -6.39
C TYR A 121 3.44 -1.73 -5.73
N CYS A 122 3.11 -1.30 -4.52
CA CYS A 122 3.91 -0.31 -3.79
C CYS A 122 5.35 -0.80 -3.48
N ILE A 123 5.55 -2.13 -3.35
CA ILE A 123 6.88 -2.75 -3.25
C ILE A 123 7.58 -2.81 -4.61
N LEU A 124 6.84 -3.13 -5.68
CA LEU A 124 7.35 -3.22 -7.05
C LEU A 124 7.82 -1.85 -7.55
N LYS A 125 6.93 -0.85 -7.47
CA LYS A 125 7.09 0.53 -7.97
C LYS A 125 7.16 0.62 -9.50
N GLY A 126 7.24 1.85 -10.01
CA GLY A 126 7.38 2.13 -11.44
C GLY A 126 6.05 2.12 -12.18
N THR A 127 6.03 1.59 -13.41
CA THR A 127 4.84 1.41 -14.24
C THR A 127 4.54 -0.07 -14.37
N ALA A 128 3.32 -0.47 -14.04
CA ALA A 128 2.93 -1.87 -14.08
C ALA A 128 1.48 -2.05 -14.56
N LEU A 129 1.25 -3.12 -15.29
CA LEU A 129 -0.09 -3.66 -15.49
C LEU A 129 -0.45 -4.47 -14.24
N SER A 130 -1.61 -4.18 -13.69
CA SER A 130 -2.16 -4.82 -12.50
C SER A 130 -3.44 -5.53 -12.88
N GLU A 131 -3.52 -6.82 -12.56
CA GLU A 131 -4.64 -7.71 -12.87
C GLU A 131 -5.06 -8.52 -11.63
N GLY A 132 -6.10 -9.34 -11.75
CA GLY A 132 -6.68 -10.06 -10.63
C GLY A 132 -7.46 -9.13 -9.71
N ILE A 133 -7.16 -9.11 -8.41
CA ILE A 133 -7.68 -8.10 -7.46
C ILE A 133 -6.71 -6.90 -7.32
N GLY A 134 -5.66 -6.84 -8.14
CA GLY A 134 -4.59 -5.85 -8.10
C GLY A 134 -3.20 -6.43 -7.79
N GLU A 135 -3.12 -7.72 -7.53
CA GLU A 135 -1.91 -8.40 -7.05
C GLU A 135 -1.06 -9.04 -8.16
N LYS A 136 -1.64 -9.27 -9.34
CA LYS A 136 -0.91 -9.83 -10.49
C LYS A 136 -0.25 -8.69 -11.25
N LEU A 137 1.05 -8.54 -11.08
CA LEU A 137 1.79 -7.39 -11.58
C LEU A 137 2.76 -7.79 -12.69
N SER A 138 2.67 -7.08 -13.80
CA SER A 138 3.62 -7.17 -14.92
C SER A 138 4.22 -5.79 -15.17
N THR A 139 5.54 -5.68 -15.12
CA THR A 139 6.23 -4.42 -15.43
C THR A 139 6.05 -4.10 -16.92
N ILE A 140 5.68 -2.88 -17.21
CA ILE A 140 5.53 -2.35 -18.57
C ILE A 140 6.46 -1.14 -18.77
N PRO A 141 6.66 -0.66 -20.01
CA PRO A 141 7.50 0.50 -20.27
C PRO A 141 7.14 1.70 -19.40
N ALA A 142 8.15 2.41 -18.94
CA ALA A 142 7.95 3.57 -18.08
C ALA A 142 7.18 4.68 -18.82
N MET A 143 6.27 5.35 -18.10
CA MET A 143 5.62 6.55 -18.60
C MET A 143 6.67 7.64 -18.88
N PRO A 144 6.55 8.40 -19.99
CA PRO A 144 7.41 9.55 -20.22
C PRO A 144 7.38 10.55 -19.06
N SER A 145 8.49 11.28 -18.88
CA SER A 145 8.56 12.32 -17.86
C SER A 145 7.54 13.41 -18.15
N CYS A 146 6.62 13.64 -17.20
CA CYS A 146 5.55 14.64 -17.34
C CYS A 146 5.14 15.19 -15.98
N TYR A 147 4.37 16.28 -16.01
CA TYR A 147 3.69 16.80 -14.83
C TYR A 147 2.31 16.14 -14.69
N ILE A 148 1.96 15.75 -13.46
CA ILE A 148 0.66 15.16 -13.15
C ILE A 148 -0.07 16.12 -12.21
N LEU A 149 -1.22 16.64 -12.66
CA LEU A 149 -2.13 17.42 -11.83
C LEU A 149 -3.13 16.49 -11.15
N ILE A 150 -3.17 16.54 -9.82
CA ILE A 150 -4.10 15.76 -9.01
C ILE A 150 -5.09 16.71 -8.37
N ALA A 151 -6.38 16.50 -8.67
CA ALA A 151 -7.48 17.22 -8.03
C ALA A 151 -8.27 16.27 -7.13
N LYS A 152 -8.23 16.50 -5.81
CA LYS A 152 -8.98 15.72 -4.81
C LYS A 152 -9.95 16.66 -4.10
N PRO A 153 -11.26 16.59 -4.40
CA PRO A 153 -12.26 17.36 -3.66
C PRO A 153 -12.33 16.90 -2.20
N ASN A 154 -12.82 17.77 -1.31
CA ASN A 154 -12.93 17.47 0.11
C ASN A 154 -14.14 16.56 0.43
N ILE A 155 -14.24 15.43 -0.28
CA ILE A 155 -15.26 14.41 -0.10
C ILE A 155 -14.57 13.12 0.30
N HIS A 156 -15.16 12.39 1.27
CA HIS A 156 -14.71 11.06 1.63
C HIS A 156 -15.51 10.03 0.84
N VAL A 157 -14.83 9.21 0.04
CA VAL A 157 -15.46 8.13 -0.74
C VAL A 157 -14.85 6.79 -0.29
N SER A 158 -15.69 5.92 0.26
CA SER A 158 -15.26 4.59 0.67
C SER A 158 -15.08 3.69 -0.56
N THR A 159 -13.89 3.12 -0.73
CA THR A 159 -13.59 2.13 -1.78
C THR A 159 -14.58 0.95 -1.73
N LYS A 160 -14.88 0.46 -0.52
CA LYS A 160 -15.86 -0.62 -0.32
C LYS A 160 -17.25 -0.22 -0.85
N TRP A 161 -17.69 1.00 -0.53
CA TRP A 161 -18.98 1.50 -1.00
C TRP A 161 -19.04 1.58 -2.53
N VAL A 162 -17.98 2.10 -3.16
CA VAL A 162 -17.89 2.20 -4.63
C VAL A 162 -18.00 0.82 -5.26
N TYR A 163 -17.18 -0.15 -4.84
CA TYR A 163 -17.23 -1.49 -5.43
C TYR A 163 -18.53 -2.24 -5.13
N THR A 164 -19.16 -2.01 -3.98
CA THR A 164 -20.44 -2.65 -3.67
C THR A 164 -21.57 -2.12 -4.55
N ASN A 165 -21.53 -0.84 -4.93
CA ASN A 165 -22.55 -0.19 -5.75
C ASN A 165 -22.17 -0.11 -7.23
N LEU A 166 -21.04 -0.69 -7.63
CA LEU A 166 -20.61 -0.73 -9.02
C LEU A 166 -21.49 -1.68 -9.81
N VAL A 167 -22.21 -1.15 -10.80
CA VAL A 167 -23.01 -1.91 -11.74
C VAL A 167 -22.20 -2.12 -13.01
N LEU A 168 -21.95 -3.36 -13.37
CA LEU A 168 -21.29 -3.77 -14.60
C LEU A 168 -22.24 -4.64 -15.39
N ASP A 169 -22.59 -4.24 -16.59
CA ASP A 169 -23.47 -4.94 -17.51
C ASP A 169 -22.79 -5.18 -18.86
N GLU A 170 -23.47 -5.81 -19.78
CA GLU A 170 -23.00 -6.11 -21.14
C GLU A 170 -22.75 -4.85 -22.00
N HIS A 171 -23.32 -3.71 -21.61
CA HIS A 171 -23.13 -2.41 -22.28
C HIS A 171 -22.00 -1.59 -21.67
N THR A 172 -21.40 -2.07 -20.58
CA THR A 172 -20.30 -1.37 -19.91
C THR A 172 -19.06 -1.39 -20.82
N ASN A 173 -18.66 -0.22 -21.31
CA ASN A 173 -17.50 -0.09 -22.19
C ASN A 173 -16.20 -0.23 -21.38
N HIS A 174 -15.36 -1.16 -21.75
CA HIS A 174 -14.05 -1.37 -21.14
C HIS A 174 -12.96 -0.77 -22.02
N PRO A 175 -12.01 -0.01 -21.45
CA PRO A 175 -10.87 0.47 -22.23
C PRO A 175 -10.01 -0.71 -22.71
N ASP A 176 -9.45 -0.59 -23.90
CA ASP A 176 -8.43 -1.49 -24.41
C ASP A 176 -7.09 -1.17 -23.73
N ILE A 177 -6.56 -2.12 -22.94
CA ILE A 177 -5.33 -1.96 -22.16
C ILE A 177 -4.34 -3.08 -22.52
#